data_2e3dcc8877d8b4f9ba5b08c08a93ae35
#
_entry.id   2e3dcc8877d8b4f9ba5b08c08a93ae35
#
_cell.length_a   1.000
_cell.length_b   1.000
_cell.length_c   1.000
_cell.angle_alpha   90.00
_cell.angle_beta   90.00
_cell.angle_gamma   90.00
#
_symmetry.space_group_name_H-M   'P 1'
#
loop_
_entity.id
_entity.type
_entity.pdbx_description
1 polymer ?
#
loop_
_entity_poly.entity_id
_entity_poly.type
_entity_poly.pdbx_seq_one_letter_code
_entity_poly.pdbx_strand_id
1 'polypeptide(L)'
;LDVPVDLTLYNERFQKHYDELKWLYCELYQDRDDVMTYLHDLTSNMEAFYNSRNSALKASDKKREADPDWYKRNDLVGMMMYVNNFAHTLKGLEEHLDYVEECNVNYLHLMPLLASPKGKSDGGYAVADFRTVQPELGTMEDFSELTSKCHERGINICLDFVMNHTSEEHEWAKRARAGEKEYQD
;
A
#
# COMPACT_ATOMS: atom_id res chain seq x y z
N LEU A 1 -8.92 29.79 5.28
CA LEU A 1 -9.77 29.64 4.10
C LEU A 1 -9.46 28.26 3.54
N ASP A 2 -10.32 27.28 3.84
CA ASP A 2 -10.22 25.95 3.27
C ASP A 2 -10.46 26.07 1.76
N VAL A 3 -9.43 25.81 0.97
CA VAL A 3 -9.57 25.68 -0.48
C VAL A 3 -10.41 24.43 -0.73
N PRO A 4 -11.51 24.51 -1.47
CA PRO A 4 -12.30 23.33 -1.78
C PRO A 4 -11.42 22.26 -2.44
N VAL A 5 -11.51 21.03 -1.96
CA VAL A 5 -10.75 19.92 -2.55
C VAL A 5 -11.32 19.63 -3.94
N ASP A 6 -10.47 19.66 -4.96
CA ASP A 6 -10.86 19.29 -6.31
C ASP A 6 -11.00 17.76 -6.42
N LEU A 7 -12.23 17.29 -6.46
CA LEU A 7 -12.60 15.87 -6.58
C LEU A 7 -12.83 15.43 -8.04
N THR A 8 -12.63 16.29 -9.03
CA THR A 8 -12.99 16.00 -10.42
C THR A 8 -12.35 14.69 -10.90
N LEU A 9 -11.04 14.56 -10.76
CA LEU A 9 -10.32 13.35 -11.17
C LEU A 9 -10.74 12.10 -10.40
N TYR A 10 -10.97 12.24 -9.07
CA TYR A 10 -11.49 11.14 -8.27
C TYR A 10 -12.86 10.68 -8.76
N ASN A 11 -13.77 11.60 -9.01
CA ASN A 11 -15.12 11.29 -9.46
C ASN A 11 -15.12 10.63 -10.85
N GLU A 12 -14.29 11.09 -11.77
CA GLU A 12 -14.13 10.46 -13.10
C GLU A 12 -13.66 9.01 -12.99
N ARG A 13 -12.64 8.75 -12.18
CA ARG A 13 -12.13 7.39 -11.91
C ARG A 13 -13.17 6.53 -11.22
N PHE A 14 -13.82 7.07 -10.20
CA PHE A 14 -14.83 6.38 -9.43
C PHE A 14 -16.00 5.94 -10.32
N GLN A 15 -16.57 6.85 -11.10
CA GLN A 15 -17.65 6.54 -12.02
C GLN A 15 -17.28 5.48 -13.05
N LYS A 16 -16.04 5.52 -13.54
CA LYS A 16 -15.54 4.55 -14.52
C LYS A 16 -15.47 3.13 -13.99
N HIS A 17 -15.16 2.95 -12.69
CA HIS A 17 -14.82 1.65 -12.12
C HIS A 17 -15.80 1.16 -11.04
N TYR A 18 -16.72 2.03 -10.59
CA TYR A 18 -17.60 1.71 -9.46
C TYR A 18 -18.52 0.50 -9.72
N ASP A 19 -19.11 0.41 -10.90
CA ASP A 19 -20.04 -0.66 -11.22
C ASP A 19 -19.34 -2.03 -11.18
N GLU A 20 -18.11 -2.12 -11.70
CA GLU A 20 -17.30 -3.32 -11.66
C GLU A 20 -16.86 -3.64 -10.22
N LEU A 21 -16.40 -2.65 -9.46
CA LEU A 21 -16.06 -2.81 -8.05
C LEU A 21 -17.25 -3.33 -7.26
N LYS A 22 -18.42 -2.72 -7.42
CA LYS A 22 -19.66 -3.12 -6.75
C LYS A 22 -20.04 -4.56 -7.09
N TRP A 23 -19.99 -4.91 -8.37
CA TRP A 23 -20.30 -6.27 -8.81
C TRP A 23 -19.34 -7.28 -8.18
N LEU A 24 -18.05 -7.09 -8.29
CA LEU A 24 -17.03 -8.00 -7.73
C LEU A 24 -17.15 -8.11 -6.20
N TYR A 25 -17.37 -6.97 -5.52
CA TYR A 25 -17.52 -6.95 -4.07
C TYR A 25 -18.76 -7.71 -3.60
N CYS A 26 -19.89 -7.52 -4.28
CA CYS A 26 -21.13 -8.23 -3.98
C CYS A 26 -21.04 -9.73 -4.31
N GLU A 27 -20.33 -10.13 -5.37
CA GLU A 27 -20.08 -11.55 -5.68
C GLU A 27 -19.22 -12.21 -4.59
N LEU A 28 -18.18 -11.51 -4.12
CA LEU A 28 -17.29 -12.04 -3.10
C LEU A 28 -17.97 -12.21 -1.73
N TYR A 29 -18.87 -11.29 -1.38
CA TYR A 29 -19.54 -11.25 -0.07
C TYR A 29 -21.06 -11.46 -0.17
N GLN A 30 -21.51 -12.25 -1.16
CA GLN A 30 -22.93 -12.45 -1.48
C GLN A 30 -23.76 -13.01 -0.30
N ASP A 31 -23.14 -13.74 0.62
CA ASP A 31 -23.80 -14.36 1.77
C ASP A 31 -23.99 -13.40 2.96
N ARG A 32 -23.58 -12.13 2.80
CA ARG A 32 -23.70 -11.11 3.86
C ARG A 32 -24.86 -10.16 3.58
N ASP A 33 -25.77 -10.03 4.55
CA ASP A 33 -26.90 -9.09 4.48
C ASP A 33 -26.45 -7.61 4.50
N ASP A 34 -25.26 -7.33 5.05
CA ASP A 34 -24.71 -5.98 5.26
C ASP A 34 -23.66 -5.57 4.19
N VAL A 35 -23.52 -6.35 3.12
CA VAL A 35 -22.50 -6.13 2.07
C VAL A 35 -22.50 -4.70 1.53
N MET A 36 -23.66 -4.08 1.34
CA MET A 36 -23.76 -2.72 0.83
C MET A 36 -23.29 -1.66 1.84
N THR A 37 -23.41 -1.91 3.13
CA THR A 37 -22.88 -1.03 4.18
C THR A 37 -21.36 -1.03 4.14
N TYR A 38 -20.74 -2.20 4.09
CA TYR A 38 -19.28 -2.30 3.97
C TYR A 38 -18.74 -1.74 2.66
N LEU A 39 -19.45 -1.92 1.54
CA LEU A 39 -19.08 -1.30 0.28
C LEU A 39 -19.12 0.22 0.37
N HIS A 40 -20.13 0.79 1.02
CA HIS A 40 -20.22 2.22 1.26
C HIS A 40 -19.07 2.74 2.12
N ASP A 41 -18.74 2.04 3.21
CA ASP A 41 -17.61 2.37 4.08
C ASP A 41 -16.28 2.32 3.31
N LEU A 42 -16.08 1.28 2.49
CA LEU A 42 -14.90 1.16 1.62
C LEU A 42 -14.78 2.37 0.69
N THR A 43 -15.85 2.73 -0.01
CA THR A 43 -15.83 3.84 -0.97
C THR A 43 -15.66 5.20 -0.29
N SER A 44 -16.24 5.38 0.91
CA SER A 44 -16.05 6.59 1.72
C SER A 44 -14.59 6.72 2.19
N ASN A 45 -13.96 5.62 2.58
CA ASN A 45 -12.54 5.60 2.92
C ASN A 45 -11.66 5.89 1.70
N MET A 46 -11.99 5.37 0.51
CA MET A 46 -11.27 5.68 -0.73
C MET A 46 -11.28 7.18 -1.02
N GLU A 47 -12.43 7.85 -0.87
CA GLU A 47 -12.54 9.30 -1.03
C GLU A 47 -11.71 10.05 0.01
N ALA A 48 -11.79 9.66 1.28
CA ALA A 48 -11.01 10.27 2.35
C ALA A 48 -9.49 10.15 2.11
N PHE A 49 -9.01 8.98 1.65
CA PHE A 49 -7.60 8.77 1.30
C PHE A 49 -7.19 9.61 0.08
N TYR A 50 -8.03 9.72 -0.94
CA TYR A 50 -7.75 10.62 -2.05
C TYR A 50 -7.63 12.08 -1.59
N ASN A 51 -8.52 12.52 -0.69
CA ASN A 51 -8.50 13.88 -0.16
C ASN A 51 -7.20 14.18 0.60
N SER A 52 -6.74 13.25 1.42
CA SER A 52 -5.50 13.37 2.19
C SER A 52 -4.23 13.25 1.33
N ARG A 53 -4.35 12.75 0.10
CA ARG A 53 -3.21 12.53 -0.80
C ARG A 53 -2.56 13.86 -1.18
N ASN A 54 -1.26 13.93 -1.04
CA ASN A 54 -0.41 15.07 -1.35
C ASN A 54 -0.62 15.57 -2.79
N SER A 55 -0.59 16.88 -3.00
CA SER A 55 -0.81 17.51 -4.31
C SER A 55 0.22 17.11 -5.37
N ALA A 56 1.49 16.90 -4.98
CA ALA A 56 2.54 16.43 -5.89
C ALA A 56 2.25 15.01 -6.38
N LEU A 57 1.76 14.13 -5.48
CA LEU A 57 1.33 12.78 -5.84
C LEU A 57 0.11 12.79 -6.76
N LYS A 58 -0.88 13.65 -6.51
CA LYS A 58 -2.04 13.84 -7.41
C LYS A 58 -1.61 14.30 -8.80
N ALA A 59 -0.64 15.21 -8.90
CA ALA A 59 -0.09 15.64 -10.17
C ALA A 59 0.66 14.52 -10.91
N SER A 60 1.41 13.68 -10.18
CA SER A 60 2.06 12.50 -10.72
C SER A 60 1.05 11.48 -11.25
N ASP A 61 -0.03 11.24 -10.50
CA ASP A 61 -1.11 10.34 -10.91
C ASP A 61 -1.75 10.79 -12.23
N LYS A 62 -2.06 12.09 -12.34
CA LYS A 62 -2.61 12.67 -13.56
C LYS A 62 -1.67 12.53 -14.77
N LYS A 63 -0.36 12.70 -14.54
CA LYS A 63 0.64 12.51 -15.59
C LYS A 63 0.70 11.06 -16.07
N ARG A 64 0.59 10.09 -15.15
CA ARG A 64 0.58 8.65 -15.49
C ARG A 64 -0.71 8.22 -16.21
N GLU A 65 -1.84 8.79 -15.85
CA GLU A 65 -3.08 8.53 -16.59
C GLU A 65 -3.05 9.03 -18.02
N ALA A 66 -2.36 10.13 -18.29
CA ALA A 66 -2.14 10.65 -19.63
C ALA A 66 -1.20 9.77 -20.48
N ASP A 67 -0.38 8.93 -19.83
CA ASP A 67 0.53 7.95 -20.45
C ASP A 67 0.31 6.57 -19.79
N PRO A 68 -0.75 5.82 -20.18
CA PRO A 68 -1.09 4.56 -19.52
C PRO A 68 -0.02 3.48 -19.68
N ASP A 69 0.91 3.63 -20.60
CA ASP A 69 2.04 2.72 -20.82
C ASP A 69 3.36 3.18 -20.15
N TRP A 70 3.29 4.16 -19.22
CA TRP A 70 4.45 4.72 -18.53
C TRP A 70 5.38 3.64 -17.93
N TYR A 71 4.83 2.52 -17.45
CA TYR A 71 5.57 1.42 -16.85
C TYR A 71 6.27 0.50 -17.87
N LYS A 72 5.99 0.64 -19.17
CA LYS A 72 6.63 -0.12 -20.26
C LYS A 72 7.82 0.62 -20.88
N ARG A 73 8.12 1.81 -20.41
CA ARG A 73 9.18 2.66 -20.96
C ARG A 73 10.55 2.10 -20.62
N ASN A 74 11.53 2.30 -21.53
CA ASN A 74 12.91 1.84 -21.34
C ASN A 74 13.68 2.64 -20.28
N ASP A 75 13.13 3.78 -19.83
CA ASP A 75 13.71 4.59 -18.76
C ASP A 75 13.22 4.21 -17.36
N LEU A 76 12.35 3.20 -17.26
CA LEU A 76 11.95 2.61 -15.98
C LEU A 76 12.96 1.50 -15.59
N VAL A 77 13.81 1.80 -14.60
CA VAL A 77 14.81 0.87 -14.09
C VAL A 77 14.42 0.42 -12.70
N GLY A 78 14.14 -0.87 -12.54
CA GLY A 78 13.70 -1.48 -11.29
C GLY A 78 14.85 -2.11 -10.50
N MET A 79 14.77 -1.99 -9.16
CA MET A 79 15.59 -2.77 -8.23
C MET A 79 14.67 -3.35 -7.16
N MET A 80 14.89 -4.62 -6.82
CA MET A 80 14.14 -5.32 -5.77
C MET A 80 15.08 -5.69 -4.63
N MET A 81 14.62 -5.50 -3.37
CA MET A 81 15.43 -5.85 -2.22
C MET A 81 14.60 -6.16 -0.97
N TYR A 82 15.16 -6.98 -0.11
CA TYR A 82 14.82 -6.98 1.31
C TYR A 82 15.62 -5.90 2.04
N VAL A 83 14.95 -4.99 2.74
CA VAL A 83 15.58 -3.87 3.45
C VAL A 83 16.62 -4.36 4.46
N ASN A 84 16.29 -5.38 5.25
CA ASN A 84 17.20 -5.95 6.25
C ASN A 84 18.48 -6.53 5.64
N ASN A 85 18.40 -7.12 4.45
CA ASN A 85 19.55 -7.72 3.78
C ASN A 85 20.44 -6.68 3.12
N PHE A 86 19.85 -5.60 2.60
CA PHE A 86 20.57 -4.57 1.88
C PHE A 86 21.15 -3.48 2.81
N ALA A 87 20.34 -2.98 3.75
CA ALA A 87 20.65 -1.80 4.54
C ALA A 87 20.28 -1.92 6.03
N HIS A 88 19.90 -3.10 6.51
CA HIS A 88 19.48 -3.44 7.87
C HIS A 88 18.16 -2.77 8.30
N THR A 89 17.97 -1.48 8.06
CA THR A 89 16.80 -0.71 8.49
C THR A 89 16.31 0.23 7.39
N LEU A 90 15.12 0.80 7.57
CA LEU A 90 14.58 1.83 6.68
C LEU A 90 15.48 3.08 6.64
N LYS A 91 16.03 3.49 7.78
CA LYS A 91 17.01 4.58 7.83
C LYS A 91 18.31 4.22 7.14
N GLY A 92 18.77 3.00 7.30
CA GLY A 92 19.94 2.52 6.56
C GLY A 92 19.71 2.56 5.04
N LEU A 93 18.51 2.18 4.57
CA LEU A 93 18.17 2.30 3.15
C LEU A 93 18.16 3.77 2.68
N GLU A 94 17.65 4.67 3.51
CA GLU A 94 17.67 6.11 3.23
C GLU A 94 19.10 6.63 3.02
N GLU A 95 20.06 6.18 3.83
CA GLU A 95 21.48 6.53 3.69
C GLU A 95 22.12 5.98 2.40
N HIS A 96 21.51 4.98 1.77
CA HIS A 96 21.97 4.35 0.52
C HIS A 96 21.23 4.84 -0.73
N LEU A 97 20.37 5.86 -0.64
CA LEU A 97 19.63 6.36 -1.80
C LEU A 97 20.53 6.94 -2.90
N ASP A 98 21.69 7.49 -2.55
CA ASP A 98 22.66 7.96 -3.53
C ASP A 98 23.16 6.79 -4.40
N TYR A 99 23.44 5.64 -3.80
CA TYR A 99 23.80 4.44 -4.54
C TYR A 99 22.66 3.95 -5.46
N VAL A 100 21.42 4.00 -4.98
CA VAL A 100 20.25 3.62 -5.79
C VAL A 100 20.13 4.53 -7.02
N GLU A 101 20.36 5.84 -6.86
CA GLU A 101 20.39 6.81 -7.97
C GLU A 101 21.56 6.57 -8.92
N GLU A 102 22.76 6.30 -8.41
CA GLU A 102 23.95 5.97 -9.23
C GLU A 102 23.69 4.74 -10.12
N CYS A 103 22.86 3.80 -9.66
CA CYS A 103 22.39 2.66 -10.45
C CYS A 103 21.28 3.03 -11.46
N ASN A 104 20.90 4.30 -11.58
CA ASN A 104 19.78 4.80 -12.38
C ASN A 104 18.43 4.17 -12.03
N VAL A 105 18.26 3.69 -10.79
CA VAL A 105 17.00 3.08 -10.32
C VAL A 105 15.98 4.15 -10.01
N ASN A 106 14.80 4.02 -10.61
CA ASN A 106 13.66 4.92 -10.37
C ASN A 106 12.38 4.16 -10.01
N TYR A 107 12.48 2.83 -9.84
CA TYR A 107 11.41 1.96 -9.36
C TYR A 107 11.99 0.95 -8.35
N LEU A 108 11.71 1.18 -7.08
CA LEU A 108 12.27 0.40 -5.97
C LEU A 108 11.20 -0.51 -5.38
N HIS A 109 11.30 -1.82 -5.62
CA HIS A 109 10.44 -2.81 -5.03
C HIS A 109 11.04 -3.28 -3.70
N LEU A 110 10.39 -2.94 -2.61
CA LEU A 110 10.74 -3.40 -1.28
C LEU A 110 9.94 -4.65 -0.94
N MET A 111 10.64 -5.75 -0.70
CA MET A 111 10.06 -7.01 -0.25
C MET A 111 9.30 -6.78 1.06
N PRO A 112 8.40 -7.69 1.49
CA PRO A 112 7.42 -7.40 2.53
C PRO A 112 7.99 -6.69 3.76
N LEU A 113 7.40 -5.53 4.10
CA LEU A 113 7.83 -4.66 5.20
C LEU A 113 6.93 -4.74 6.43
N LEU A 114 5.69 -5.26 6.26
CA LEU A 114 4.70 -5.23 7.32
C LEU A 114 5.01 -6.24 8.43
N ALA A 115 4.52 -5.95 9.64
CA ALA A 115 4.79 -6.75 10.82
C ALA A 115 4.35 -8.21 10.64
N SER A 116 5.27 -9.12 10.87
CA SER A 116 5.10 -10.57 10.77
C SER A 116 5.72 -11.27 11.98
N PRO A 117 5.23 -12.44 12.39
CA PRO A 117 5.69 -13.11 13.59
C PRO A 117 7.10 -13.66 13.41
N LYS A 118 7.94 -13.49 14.44
CA LYS A 118 9.31 -14.02 14.45
C LYS A 118 9.32 -15.54 14.30
N GLY A 119 10.12 -16.03 13.37
CA GLY A 119 10.27 -17.47 13.09
C GLY A 119 9.12 -18.11 12.31
N LYS A 120 8.05 -17.35 12.02
CA LYS A 120 6.88 -17.78 11.25
C LYS A 120 6.47 -16.73 10.22
N SER A 121 7.40 -15.92 9.76
CA SER A 121 7.10 -14.77 8.90
C SER A 121 6.86 -15.16 7.43
N ASP A 122 7.30 -16.35 7.01
CA ASP A 122 7.28 -16.76 5.60
C ASP A 122 7.88 -15.69 4.67
N GLY A 123 9.08 -15.22 4.99
CA GLY A 123 9.73 -14.14 4.22
C GLY A 123 9.04 -12.77 4.34
N GLY A 124 8.18 -12.58 5.36
CA GLY A 124 7.37 -11.38 5.58
C GLY A 124 5.96 -11.47 4.99
N TYR A 125 5.63 -12.57 4.29
CA TYR A 125 4.31 -12.74 3.67
C TYR A 125 3.22 -13.19 4.66
N ALA A 126 3.58 -13.73 5.83
CA ALA A 126 2.64 -14.03 6.90
C ALA A 126 2.38 -12.78 7.75
N VAL A 127 1.61 -11.83 7.22
CA VAL A 127 1.36 -10.53 7.86
C VAL A 127 0.50 -10.68 9.11
N ALA A 128 0.99 -10.18 10.25
CA ALA A 128 0.27 -10.17 11.52
C ALA A 128 -0.38 -8.80 11.81
N ASP A 129 0.14 -7.73 11.24
CA ASP A 129 -0.43 -6.38 11.32
C ASP A 129 -0.15 -5.60 10.04
N PHE A 130 -1.22 -5.20 9.34
CA PHE A 130 -1.15 -4.42 8.10
C PHE A 130 -0.93 -2.92 8.32
N ARG A 131 -0.90 -2.44 9.57
CA ARG A 131 -0.80 -1.02 9.93
C ARG A 131 0.56 -0.62 10.45
N THR A 132 1.46 -1.59 10.66
CA THR A 132 2.80 -1.34 11.18
C THR A 132 3.85 -2.00 10.31
N VAL A 133 5.02 -1.38 10.21
CA VAL A 133 6.19 -2.02 9.63
C VAL A 133 6.81 -3.00 10.63
N GLN A 134 7.58 -3.94 10.14
CA GLN A 134 8.34 -4.87 10.98
C GLN A 134 9.24 -4.08 11.94
N PRO A 135 9.13 -4.27 13.27
CA PRO A 135 9.84 -3.45 14.26
C PRO A 135 11.35 -3.41 14.08
N GLU A 136 11.96 -4.49 13.60
CA GLU A 136 13.39 -4.55 13.34
C GLU A 136 13.85 -3.66 12.18
N LEU A 137 12.93 -3.27 11.29
CA LEU A 137 13.23 -2.38 10.16
C LEU A 137 13.09 -0.90 10.53
N GLY A 138 12.28 -0.56 11.53
CA GLY A 138 11.99 0.80 11.95
C GLY A 138 10.54 1.05 12.26
N THR A 139 10.10 2.29 12.12
CA THR A 139 8.74 2.76 12.41
C THR A 139 7.98 3.15 11.15
N MET A 140 6.68 3.42 11.27
CA MET A 140 5.88 3.99 10.18
C MET A 140 6.35 5.40 9.81
N GLU A 141 6.88 6.15 10.77
CA GLU A 141 7.49 7.47 10.55
C GLU A 141 8.76 7.34 9.71
N ASP A 142 9.64 6.38 10.02
CA ASP A 142 10.85 6.10 9.22
C ASP A 142 10.46 5.70 7.79
N PHE A 143 9.40 4.91 7.63
CA PHE A 143 8.89 4.54 6.31
C PHE A 143 8.31 5.74 5.55
N SER A 144 7.58 6.62 6.22
CA SER A 144 7.06 7.85 5.64
C SER A 144 8.18 8.80 5.20
N GLU A 145 9.25 8.91 5.99
CA GLU A 145 10.43 9.72 5.65
C GLU A 145 11.15 9.15 4.42
N LEU A 146 11.41 7.84 4.40
CA LEU A 146 12.03 7.16 3.27
C LEU A 146 11.21 7.37 1.98
N THR A 147 9.88 7.19 2.04
CA THR A 147 9.02 7.37 0.86
C THR A 147 9.05 8.79 0.34
N SER A 148 9.10 9.79 1.22
CA SER A 148 9.21 11.20 0.85
C SER A 148 10.53 11.48 0.14
N LYS A 149 11.65 11.01 0.69
CA LYS A 149 12.99 11.17 0.09
C LYS A 149 13.13 10.45 -1.24
N CYS A 150 12.59 9.25 -1.36
CA CYS A 150 12.52 8.55 -2.64
C CYS A 150 11.75 9.37 -3.68
N HIS A 151 10.62 9.93 -3.28
CA HIS A 151 9.77 10.71 -4.17
C HIS A 151 10.44 11.99 -4.67
N GLU A 152 11.14 12.71 -3.79
CA GLU A 152 11.93 13.89 -4.11
C GLU A 152 13.03 13.59 -5.14
N ARG A 153 13.56 12.36 -5.14
CA ARG A 153 14.58 11.86 -6.07
C ARG A 153 13.99 11.20 -7.34
N GLY A 154 12.67 11.19 -7.50
CA GLY A 154 11.99 10.55 -8.63
C GLY A 154 11.96 9.03 -8.56
N ILE A 155 12.24 8.44 -7.39
CA ILE A 155 12.20 7.00 -7.16
C ILE A 155 10.78 6.60 -6.70
N ASN A 156 10.15 5.71 -7.45
CA ASN A 156 8.85 5.14 -7.08
C ASN A 156 9.06 3.92 -6.18
N ILE A 157 8.29 3.84 -5.11
CA ILE A 157 8.29 2.65 -4.23
C ILE A 157 7.13 1.74 -4.59
N CYS A 158 7.43 0.45 -4.69
CA CYS A 158 6.48 -0.64 -4.78
C CYS A 158 6.59 -1.51 -3.53
N LEU A 159 5.46 -1.88 -2.95
CA LEU A 159 5.37 -2.80 -1.84
C LEU A 159 4.52 -4.01 -2.19
N ASP A 160 4.87 -5.15 -1.62
CA ASP A 160 3.96 -6.28 -1.58
C ASP A 160 2.79 -5.99 -0.64
N PHE A 161 1.58 -6.27 -1.10
CA PHE A 161 0.37 -6.20 -0.29
C PHE A 161 -0.35 -7.54 -0.33
N VAL A 162 -0.26 -8.30 0.76
CA VAL A 162 -0.78 -9.67 0.84
C VAL A 162 -2.27 -9.63 1.15
N MET A 163 -3.11 -9.82 0.14
CA MET A 163 -4.58 -9.85 0.27
C MET A 163 -5.16 -11.28 0.35
N ASN A 164 -4.37 -12.30 0.00
CA ASN A 164 -4.83 -13.68 -0.08
C ASN A 164 -4.99 -14.36 1.30
N HIS A 165 -4.15 -14.01 2.26
CA HIS A 165 -4.11 -14.61 3.58
C HIS A 165 -3.51 -13.66 4.61
N THR A 166 -3.63 -14.02 5.89
CA THR A 166 -2.95 -13.37 7.02
C THR A 166 -2.14 -14.41 7.79
N SER A 167 -1.27 -13.93 8.69
CA SER A 167 -0.68 -14.79 9.72
C SER A 167 -1.74 -15.33 10.67
N GLU A 168 -1.53 -16.54 11.20
CA GLU A 168 -2.31 -17.07 12.32
C GLU A 168 -2.19 -16.20 13.59
N GLU A 169 -1.17 -15.35 13.65
CA GLU A 169 -0.93 -14.40 14.72
C GLU A 169 -1.61 -13.03 14.50
N HIS A 170 -2.32 -12.85 13.38
CA HIS A 170 -3.13 -11.66 13.17
C HIS A 170 -4.24 -11.56 14.23
N GLU A 171 -4.53 -10.36 14.70
CA GLU A 171 -5.53 -10.14 15.75
C GLU A 171 -6.88 -10.80 15.42
N TRP A 172 -7.34 -10.67 14.18
CA TRP A 172 -8.61 -11.28 13.75
C TRP A 172 -8.57 -12.81 13.88
N ALA A 173 -7.49 -13.45 13.47
CA ALA A 173 -7.33 -14.89 13.60
C ALA A 173 -7.30 -15.34 15.07
N LYS A 174 -6.65 -14.57 15.95
CA LYS A 174 -6.63 -14.82 17.40
C LYS A 174 -8.02 -14.69 18.02
N ARG A 175 -8.76 -13.66 17.70
CA ARG A 175 -10.11 -13.40 18.19
C ARG A 175 -11.11 -14.43 17.67
N ALA A 176 -11.03 -14.83 16.38
CA ALA A 176 -11.81 -15.90 15.82
C ALA A 176 -11.60 -17.22 16.57
N ARG A 177 -10.34 -17.59 16.84
CA ARG A 177 -10.01 -18.79 17.64
C ARG A 177 -10.47 -18.70 19.09
N ALA A 178 -10.56 -17.51 19.67
CA ALA A 178 -11.12 -17.30 21.00
C ALA A 178 -12.65 -17.43 21.07
N GLY A 179 -13.32 -17.62 19.93
CA GLY A 179 -14.76 -17.80 19.85
C GLY A 179 -15.56 -16.52 19.69
N GLU A 180 -14.92 -15.42 19.36
CA GLU A 180 -15.59 -14.14 19.09
C GLU A 180 -16.28 -14.20 17.73
N LYS A 181 -17.60 -14.27 17.74
CA LYS A 181 -18.42 -14.49 16.53
C LYS A 181 -18.20 -13.43 15.44
N GLU A 182 -18.01 -12.20 15.82
CA GLU A 182 -17.73 -11.08 14.91
C GLU A 182 -16.51 -11.32 14.00
N TYR A 183 -15.59 -12.20 14.43
CA TYR A 183 -14.35 -12.55 13.72
C TYR A 183 -14.38 -13.96 13.10
N GLN A 184 -15.49 -14.69 13.24
CA GLN A 184 -15.63 -16.07 12.72
C GLN A 184 -16.41 -16.13 11.40
N ASP A 185 -17.11 -15.06 11.05
CA ASP A 185 -18.03 -14.99 9.88
C ASP A 185 -17.36 -14.32 8.66
#